data_8abc8a05061361e602599a0f4b273291
#
_entry.id   8abc8a05061361e602599a0f4b273291
#
_cell.length_a   1.000
_cell.length_b   1.000
_cell.length_c   1.000
_cell.angle_alpha   90.00
_cell.angle_beta   90.00
_cell.angle_gamma   90.00
#
_symmetry.space_group_name_H-M   'P 1'
#
loop_
_entity.id
_entity.type
_entity.pdbx_description
1 polymer ?
#
loop_
_entity_poly.entity_id
_entity_poly.type
_entity_poly.pdbx_seq_one_letter_code
_entity_poly.pdbx_strand_id
1 'polypeptide(L)'
;MCIDAEGRLLLARAAPSLSLRGRWFLPGGGIQHGESPAGALHREIEEETGLTVTLGPLLTVLSDVRTLPEGTSLHTLRMIYRVARWTGTLRAEQNGTTDDVRWFTPDEVAHLPLARYVQQVVREFV
;
A
#
# COMPACT_ATOMS: atom_id res chain seq x y z
N MET A 1 1.98 2.39 -5.97
CA MET A 1 1.93 1.12 -6.72
C MET A 1 3.30 0.86 -7.35
N CYS A 2 3.91 -0.26 -7.00
CA CYS A 2 5.25 -0.63 -7.45
C CYS A 2 5.14 -1.92 -8.29
N ILE A 3 5.53 -1.85 -9.56
CA ILE A 3 5.51 -2.98 -10.50
C ILE A 3 6.92 -3.14 -11.06
N ASP A 4 7.46 -4.36 -10.97
CA ASP A 4 8.81 -4.65 -11.46
C ASP A 4 8.85 -4.94 -12.97
N ALA A 5 10.05 -5.21 -13.49
CA ALA A 5 10.27 -5.46 -14.92
C ALA A 5 9.55 -6.73 -15.41
N GLU A 6 9.24 -7.67 -14.52
CA GLU A 6 8.50 -8.90 -14.83
C GLU A 6 6.99 -8.73 -14.68
N GLY A 7 6.50 -7.53 -14.38
CA GLY A 7 5.09 -7.24 -14.18
C GLY A 7 4.53 -7.65 -12.82
N ARG A 8 5.40 -7.95 -11.83
CA ARG A 8 4.97 -8.33 -10.49
C ARG A 8 4.66 -7.09 -9.67
N LEU A 9 3.61 -7.17 -8.87
CA LEU A 9 3.15 -6.12 -7.99
C LEU A 9 3.67 -6.33 -6.57
N LEU A 10 4.19 -5.26 -5.95
CA LEU A 10 4.62 -5.28 -4.55
C LEU A 10 3.42 -5.04 -3.64
N LEU A 11 3.18 -5.97 -2.73
CA LEU A 11 2.13 -5.87 -1.72
C LEU A 11 2.67 -6.17 -0.33
N ALA A 12 2.08 -5.53 0.66
CA ALA A 12 2.32 -5.78 2.08
C ALA A 12 1.07 -6.37 2.72
N ARG A 13 1.25 -7.21 3.74
CA ARG A 13 0.15 -7.85 4.45
C ARG A 13 -0.09 -7.15 5.80
N ALA A 14 -1.35 -6.89 6.10
CA ALA A 14 -1.75 -6.30 7.38
C ALA A 14 -1.45 -7.25 8.54
N ALA A 15 -0.85 -6.71 9.60
CA ALA A 15 -0.52 -7.46 10.81
C ALA A 15 -1.79 -8.00 11.51
N PRO A 16 -1.68 -9.12 12.27
CA PRO A 16 -2.85 -9.74 12.91
C PRO A 16 -3.60 -8.85 13.90
N SER A 17 -2.94 -7.82 14.44
CA SER A 17 -3.54 -6.87 15.38
C SER A 17 -4.49 -5.86 14.72
N LEU A 18 -4.51 -5.76 13.39
CA LEU A 18 -5.32 -4.79 12.66
C LEU A 18 -6.65 -5.40 12.20
N SER A 19 -7.65 -4.52 11.98
CA SER A 19 -8.96 -4.92 11.46
C SER A 19 -8.88 -5.55 10.05
N LEU A 20 -7.86 -5.18 9.26
CA LEU A 20 -7.60 -5.71 7.93
C LEU A 20 -6.64 -6.91 7.93
N ARG A 21 -6.42 -7.53 9.08
CA ARG A 21 -5.48 -8.64 9.25
C ARG A 21 -5.57 -9.68 8.14
N GLY A 22 -4.41 -10.11 7.66
CA GLY A 22 -4.31 -11.11 6.61
C GLY A 22 -4.61 -10.59 5.21
N ARG A 23 -5.07 -9.35 5.06
CA ARG A 23 -5.29 -8.75 3.75
C ARG A 23 -4.02 -8.09 3.24
N TRP A 24 -3.86 -8.17 1.93
CA TRP A 24 -2.75 -7.54 1.22
C TRP A 24 -3.17 -6.17 0.71
N PHE A 25 -2.26 -5.21 0.81
CA PHE A 25 -2.49 -3.85 0.37
C PHE A 25 -1.23 -3.23 -0.24
N LEU A 26 -1.39 -2.11 -0.93
CA LEU A 26 -0.25 -1.38 -1.46
C LEU A 26 0.54 -0.77 -0.30
N PRO A 27 1.89 -0.86 -0.31
CA PRO A 27 2.69 -0.20 0.72
C PRO A 27 2.35 1.29 0.79
N GLY A 28 2.16 1.78 2.00
CA GLY A 28 1.76 3.16 2.27
C GLY A 28 1.08 3.28 3.61
N GLY A 29 0.66 4.49 3.96
CA GLY A 29 0.01 4.75 5.24
C GLY A 29 -0.47 6.18 5.37
N GLY A 30 -0.82 6.58 6.59
CA GLY A 30 -1.33 7.89 6.89
C GLY A 30 -0.28 8.99 6.81
N ILE A 31 -0.73 10.17 6.41
CA ILE A 31 0.10 11.38 6.41
C ILE A 31 0.13 11.94 7.83
N GLN A 32 1.34 12.15 8.37
CA GLN A 32 1.52 12.79 9.65
C GLN A 32 1.40 14.31 9.53
N HIS A 33 1.05 14.97 10.63
CA HIS A 33 0.94 16.42 10.64
C HIS A 33 2.23 17.08 10.16
N GLY A 34 2.13 17.99 9.21
CA GLY A 34 3.26 18.70 8.62
C GLY A 34 4.02 17.93 7.54
N GLU A 35 3.69 16.69 7.31
CA GLU A 35 4.29 15.84 6.28
C GLU A 35 3.60 16.09 4.93
N SER A 36 4.36 16.09 3.83
CA SER A 36 3.75 16.09 2.49
C SER A 36 3.25 14.68 2.13
N PRO A 37 2.28 14.54 1.21
CA PRO A 37 1.86 13.22 0.74
C PRO A 37 3.04 12.38 0.20
N ALA A 38 3.93 12.97 -0.58
CA ALA A 38 5.12 12.29 -1.09
C ALA A 38 6.08 11.87 0.04
N GLY A 39 6.32 12.76 1.00
CA GLY A 39 7.15 12.47 2.17
C GLY A 39 6.60 11.32 3.01
N ALA A 40 5.28 11.31 3.25
CA ALA A 40 4.61 10.23 3.95
C ALA A 40 4.79 8.90 3.23
N LEU A 41 4.64 8.89 1.91
CA LEU A 41 4.78 7.68 1.12
C LEU A 41 6.22 7.14 1.12
N HIS A 42 7.22 8.01 0.99
CA HIS A 42 8.62 7.61 1.11
C HIS A 42 8.90 6.95 2.46
N ARG A 43 8.45 7.55 3.54
CA ARG A 43 8.62 7.04 4.90
C ARG A 43 7.93 5.68 5.08
N GLU A 44 6.68 5.58 4.69
CA GLU A 44 5.89 4.35 4.85
C GLU A 44 6.45 3.19 4.04
N ILE A 45 6.85 3.43 2.79
CA ILE A 45 7.44 2.37 1.94
C ILE A 45 8.75 1.88 2.56
N GLU A 46 9.59 2.79 3.05
CA GLU A 46 10.84 2.39 3.70
C GLU A 46 10.59 1.55 4.96
N GLU A 47 9.64 1.97 5.81
CA GLU A 47 9.28 1.25 7.02
C GLU A 47 8.73 -0.16 6.71
N GLU A 48 7.83 -0.26 5.75
CA GLU A 48 7.10 -1.49 5.45
C GLU A 48 7.87 -2.45 4.55
N THR A 49 8.76 -1.95 3.69
CA THR A 49 9.40 -2.76 2.64
C THR A 49 10.92 -2.75 2.66
N GLY A 50 11.54 -1.80 3.32
CA GLY A 50 12.99 -1.58 3.27
C GLY A 50 13.49 -0.91 2.00
N LEU A 51 12.60 -0.55 1.09
CA LEU A 51 12.98 0.06 -0.18
C LEU A 51 12.97 1.58 -0.10
N THR A 52 13.94 2.20 -0.77
CA THR A 52 13.97 3.64 -1.05
C THR A 52 13.47 3.85 -2.47
N VAL A 53 12.40 4.62 -2.62
CA VAL A 53 11.70 4.78 -3.91
C VAL A 53 11.87 6.17 -4.50
N THR A 54 11.80 6.24 -5.82
CA THR A 54 11.56 7.47 -6.56
C THR A 54 10.14 7.42 -7.08
N LEU A 55 9.31 8.40 -6.70
CA LEU A 55 7.91 8.44 -7.11
C LEU A 55 7.79 8.93 -8.55
N GLY A 56 6.88 8.30 -9.28
CA GLY A 56 6.40 8.73 -10.58
C GLY A 56 5.09 9.51 -10.43
N PRO A 57 4.20 9.46 -11.43
CA PRO A 57 2.98 10.25 -11.41
C PRO A 57 1.96 9.75 -10.37
N LEU A 58 1.12 10.69 -9.90
CA LEU A 58 -0.11 10.36 -9.21
C LEU A 58 -1.08 9.73 -10.22
N LEU A 59 -1.48 8.49 -9.97
CA LEU A 59 -2.37 7.75 -10.88
C LEU A 59 -3.84 8.11 -10.66
N THR A 60 -4.25 8.15 -9.40
CA THR A 60 -5.64 8.44 -9.03
C THR A 60 -5.74 8.82 -7.57
N VAL A 61 -6.87 9.42 -7.21
CA VAL A 61 -7.28 9.63 -5.82
C VAL A 61 -8.58 8.88 -5.60
N LEU A 62 -8.58 7.94 -4.66
CA LEU A 62 -9.77 7.19 -4.27
C LEU A 62 -10.38 7.82 -3.03
N SER A 63 -11.70 7.80 -2.97
CA SER A 63 -12.45 8.37 -1.86
C SER A 63 -13.45 7.34 -1.34
N ASP A 64 -13.47 7.10 -0.03
CA ASP A 64 -14.50 6.29 0.60
C ASP A 64 -14.91 6.88 1.95
N VAL A 65 -16.12 6.55 2.35
CA VAL A 65 -16.67 6.90 3.66
C VAL A 65 -17.11 5.62 4.36
N ARG A 66 -16.71 5.46 5.61
CA ARG A 66 -17.12 4.33 6.44
C ARG A 66 -17.46 4.78 7.85
N THR A 67 -18.29 4.01 8.51
CA THR A 67 -18.60 4.24 9.93
C THR A 67 -17.72 3.34 10.78
N LEU A 68 -16.99 3.94 11.71
CA LEU A 68 -16.19 3.21 12.69
C LEU A 68 -17.07 2.56 13.76
N PRO A 69 -16.56 1.55 14.49
CA PRO A 69 -17.36 0.86 15.52
C PRO A 69 -17.98 1.77 16.56
N GLU A 70 -17.30 2.87 16.93
CA GLU A 70 -17.82 3.87 17.88
C GLU A 70 -18.82 4.86 17.28
N GLY A 71 -19.15 4.73 16.00
CA GLY A 71 -20.15 5.57 15.31
C GLY A 71 -19.59 6.76 14.56
N THR A 72 -18.27 7.00 14.62
CA THR A 72 -17.63 8.09 13.86
C THR A 72 -17.67 7.78 12.36
N SER A 73 -18.06 8.77 11.54
CA SER A 73 -17.95 8.70 10.08
C SER A 73 -16.55 9.10 9.66
N LEU A 74 -15.84 8.19 8.97
CA LEU A 74 -14.49 8.44 8.46
C LEU A 74 -14.51 8.57 6.94
N HIS A 75 -14.08 9.74 6.45
CA HIS A 75 -13.86 9.97 5.02
C HIS A 75 -12.37 9.82 4.72
N THR A 76 -12.02 8.84 3.91
CA THR A 76 -10.64 8.56 3.53
C THR A 76 -10.38 8.96 2.09
N LEU A 77 -9.30 9.71 1.87
CA LEU A 77 -8.75 9.98 0.54
C LEU A 77 -7.45 9.19 0.40
N ARG A 78 -7.34 8.38 -0.65
CA ARG A 78 -6.13 7.61 -0.95
C ARG A 78 -5.50 8.10 -2.22
N MET A 79 -4.30 8.62 -2.10
CA MET A 79 -3.49 9.10 -3.23
C MET A 79 -2.62 7.93 -3.71
N ILE A 80 -2.88 7.44 -4.92
CA ILE A 80 -2.16 6.29 -5.47
C ILE A 80 -1.12 6.77 -6.47
N TYR A 81 0.15 6.64 -6.08
CA TYR A 81 1.30 6.99 -6.92
C TYR A 81 1.87 5.76 -7.63
N ARG A 82 2.37 5.96 -8.83
CA ARG A 82 3.26 4.99 -9.48
C ARG A 82 4.67 5.18 -8.93
N VAL A 83 5.33 4.10 -8.54
CA VAL A 83 6.75 4.12 -8.21
C VAL A 83 7.54 4.00 -9.51
N ALA A 84 8.44 4.96 -9.77
CA ALA A 84 9.25 4.96 -10.97
C ALA A 84 10.48 4.06 -10.86
N ARG A 85 11.14 4.08 -9.70
CA ARG A 85 12.37 3.32 -9.43
C ARG A 85 12.48 3.04 -7.93
N TRP A 86 13.28 2.05 -7.59
CA TRP A 86 13.61 1.76 -6.20
C TRP A 86 15.00 1.19 -6.06
N THR A 87 15.57 1.32 -4.86
CA THR A 87 16.83 0.71 -4.43
C THR A 87 16.61 0.08 -3.07
N GLY A 88 17.57 -0.72 -2.64
CA GLY A 88 17.53 -1.37 -1.33
C GLY A 88 17.13 -2.84 -1.42
N THR A 89 17.03 -3.46 -0.27
CA THR A 89 16.70 -4.89 -0.12
C THR A 89 15.34 -5.02 0.55
N LEU A 90 14.46 -5.82 -0.04
CA LEU A 90 13.13 -6.08 0.49
C LEU A 90 13.23 -6.77 1.86
N ARG A 91 12.54 -6.21 2.86
CA ARG A 91 12.42 -6.77 4.20
C ARG A 91 11.05 -6.48 4.77
N ALA A 92 10.52 -7.42 5.54
CA ALA A 92 9.28 -7.20 6.28
C ALA A 92 9.52 -6.25 7.47
N GLU A 93 8.51 -5.45 7.79
CA GLU A 93 8.49 -4.63 9.00
C GLU A 93 8.39 -5.53 10.24
N GLN A 94 9.08 -5.14 11.33
CA GLN A 94 8.98 -5.84 12.61
C GLN A 94 8.18 -5.00 13.60
N ASN A 95 7.22 -5.65 14.30
CA ASN A 95 6.39 -5.02 15.32
C ASN A 95 5.61 -3.78 14.83
N GLY A 96 5.28 -3.74 13.55
CA GLY A 96 4.55 -2.64 12.94
C GLY A 96 3.15 -3.04 12.47
N THR A 97 2.64 -2.28 11.51
CA THR A 97 1.30 -2.47 10.94
C THR A 97 1.25 -3.55 9.87
N THR A 98 2.41 -4.01 9.41
CA THR A 98 2.53 -5.08 8.41
C THR A 98 3.40 -6.20 8.96
N ASP A 99 3.17 -7.44 8.49
CA ASP A 99 3.92 -8.62 8.92
C ASP A 99 4.59 -9.38 7.77
N ASP A 100 4.34 -8.98 6.53
CA ASP A 100 4.96 -9.59 5.36
C ASP A 100 4.93 -8.62 4.18
N VAL A 101 5.86 -8.78 3.25
CA VAL A 101 5.93 -8.01 2.01
C VAL A 101 6.51 -8.90 0.91
N ARG A 102 5.84 -8.94 -0.26
CA ARG A 102 6.24 -9.80 -1.37
C ARG A 102 5.90 -9.21 -2.72
N TRP A 103 6.62 -9.67 -3.74
CA TRP A 103 6.28 -9.49 -5.13
C TRP A 103 5.36 -10.59 -5.60
N PHE A 104 4.27 -10.23 -6.28
CA PHE A 104 3.27 -11.18 -6.78
C PHE A 104 3.07 -11.00 -8.27
N THR A 105 2.98 -12.11 -9.00
CA THR A 105 2.56 -12.08 -10.40
C THR A 105 1.09 -11.68 -10.51
N PRO A 106 0.62 -11.19 -11.67
CA PRO A 106 -0.80 -10.89 -11.86
C PRO A 106 -1.72 -12.09 -11.55
N ASP A 107 -1.31 -13.29 -11.90
CA ASP A 107 -2.09 -14.51 -11.61
C ASP A 107 -2.20 -14.75 -10.09
N GLU A 108 -1.11 -14.56 -9.36
CA GLU A 108 -1.11 -14.69 -7.90
C GLU A 108 -2.00 -13.62 -7.26
N VAL A 109 -1.91 -12.37 -7.73
CA VAL A 109 -2.73 -11.26 -7.23
C VAL A 109 -4.22 -11.56 -7.34
N ALA A 110 -4.65 -12.21 -8.42
CA ALA A 110 -6.06 -12.56 -8.64
C ALA A 110 -6.63 -13.50 -7.57
N HIS A 111 -5.78 -14.21 -6.81
CA HIS A 111 -6.18 -15.18 -5.79
C HIS A 111 -5.89 -14.72 -4.36
N LEU A 112 -5.36 -13.50 -4.17
CA LEU A 112 -5.05 -12.98 -2.84
C LEU A 112 -6.25 -12.33 -2.16
N PRO A 113 -6.33 -12.40 -0.82
CA PRO A 113 -7.28 -11.60 -0.06
C PRO A 113 -6.81 -10.14 -0.05
N LEU A 114 -7.23 -9.37 -1.04
CA LEU A 114 -6.84 -7.97 -1.20
C LEU A 114 -7.73 -7.04 -0.38
N ALA A 115 -7.16 -5.95 0.14
CA ALA A 115 -7.94 -4.84 0.64
C ALA A 115 -8.83 -4.28 -0.50
N ARG A 116 -10.02 -3.80 -0.15
CA ARG A 116 -11.04 -3.40 -1.15
C ARG A 116 -10.53 -2.40 -2.18
N TYR A 117 -9.83 -1.36 -1.72
CA TYR A 117 -9.31 -0.34 -2.64
C TYR A 117 -8.24 -0.89 -3.59
N VAL A 118 -7.47 -1.90 -3.15
CA VAL A 118 -6.45 -2.55 -3.99
C VAL A 118 -7.11 -3.30 -5.14
N GLN A 119 -8.25 -3.93 -4.90
CA GLN A 119 -9.01 -4.59 -5.97
C GLN A 119 -9.38 -3.60 -7.08
N GLN A 120 -9.76 -2.38 -6.70
CA GLN A 120 -10.05 -1.33 -7.67
C GLN A 120 -8.80 -0.90 -8.44
N VAL A 121 -7.70 -0.65 -7.73
CA VAL A 121 -6.42 -0.24 -8.35
C VAL A 121 -5.93 -1.31 -9.33
N VAL A 122 -6.00 -2.58 -8.94
CA VAL A 122 -5.59 -3.69 -9.80
C VAL A 122 -6.42 -3.74 -11.09
N ARG A 123 -7.73 -3.57 -10.99
CA ARG A 123 -8.61 -3.54 -12.18
C ARG A 123 -8.28 -2.41 -13.14
N GLU A 124 -7.86 -1.25 -12.63
CA GLU A 124 -7.64 -0.06 -13.45
C GLU A 124 -6.20 0.04 -13.99
N PHE A 125 -5.21 -0.44 -13.25
CA PHE A 125 -3.80 -0.11 -13.52
C PHE A 125 -2.86 -1.32 -13.65
N VAL A 126 -3.34 -2.52 -13.41
CA VAL A 126 -2.50 -3.72 -13.45
C VAL A 126 -2.90 -4.69 -14.58
#